data_923add39606251b8b80aff25b4281a6c
#
_entry.id   923add39606251b8b80aff25b4281a6c
#
_cell.length_a   1.000
_cell.length_b   1.000
_cell.length_c   1.000
_cell.angle_alpha   90.00
_cell.angle_beta   90.00
_cell.angle_gamma   90.00
#
_symmetry.space_group_name_H-M   'P 1'
#
loop_
_entity.id
_entity.type
_entity.pdbx_description
1 polymer ?
#
loop_
_entity_poly.entity_id
_entity_poly.type
_entity_poly.pdbx_seq_one_letter_code
_entity_poly.pdbx_strand_id
1 'polypeptide(L)'
;MTFSDSISTCFAKFSNFNGRASRAEFWWFFLFVTGCEFIADVWDYVIGETENGFFIWIITLATLVPSISVGARRLHDVGKSGWYQLLALTIIGLIPLFFWYASIGEKKENKFD
;
A
#
# COMPACT_ATOMS: atom_id res chain seq x y z
N MET A 1 -0.74 -13.11 9.85
CA MET A 1 -1.88 -12.40 9.22
C MET A 1 -2.20 -13.03 7.88
N THR A 2 -3.46 -13.35 7.65
CA THR A 2 -3.90 -13.93 6.39
C THR A 2 -4.19 -12.82 5.37
N PHE A 3 -4.40 -13.22 4.11
CA PHE A 3 -4.78 -12.28 3.06
C PHE A 3 -6.06 -11.52 3.43
N SER A 4 -7.07 -12.25 3.89
CA SER A 4 -8.35 -11.66 4.29
C SER A 4 -8.18 -10.69 5.47
N ASP A 5 -7.39 -11.07 6.46
CA ASP A 5 -7.14 -10.22 7.63
C ASP A 5 -6.44 -8.92 7.22
N SER A 6 -5.49 -9.02 6.30
CA SER A 6 -4.76 -7.84 5.83
C SER A 6 -5.70 -6.85 5.15
N ILE A 7 -6.55 -7.33 4.25
CA ILE A 7 -7.49 -6.47 3.54
C ILE A 7 -8.44 -5.78 4.52
N SER A 8 -9.03 -6.57 5.44
CA SER A 8 -9.95 -6.02 6.44
C SER A 8 -9.28 -4.96 7.31
N THR A 9 -8.05 -5.23 7.77
CA THR A 9 -7.30 -4.30 8.61
C THR A 9 -6.97 -3.02 7.85
N CYS A 10 -6.52 -3.13 6.60
CA CYS A 10 -6.16 -1.96 5.82
C CYS A 10 -7.35 -1.05 5.54
N PHE A 11 -8.52 -1.62 5.27
CA PHE A 11 -9.71 -0.80 5.08
C PHE A 11 -10.27 -0.24 6.39
N ALA A 12 -10.17 -1.00 7.49
CA ALA A 12 -10.57 -0.49 8.80
C ALA A 12 -9.70 0.68 9.24
N LYS A 13 -8.44 0.68 8.85
CA LYS A 13 -7.48 1.72 9.19
C LYS A 13 -7.12 2.60 7.99
N PHE A 14 -8.07 2.76 7.06
CA PHE A 14 -7.76 3.40 5.78
C PHE A 14 -7.18 4.81 5.91
N SER A 15 -7.53 5.54 6.96
CA SER A 15 -7.01 6.90 7.19
C SER A 15 -6.14 6.99 8.43
N ASN A 16 -5.75 5.86 9.00
CA ASN A 16 -4.90 5.83 10.18
C ASN A 16 -3.43 5.73 9.77
N PHE A 17 -2.72 6.84 9.85
CA PHE A 17 -1.32 6.93 9.49
C PHE A 17 -0.39 6.71 10.69
N ASN A 18 -0.93 6.46 11.86
CA ASN A 18 -0.18 6.21 13.08
C ASN A 18 -0.04 4.70 13.31
N GLY A 19 1.00 4.32 14.06
CA GLY A 19 1.22 2.93 14.40
C GLY A 19 2.10 2.23 13.39
N ARG A 20 2.05 0.90 13.41
CA ARG A 20 2.95 0.05 12.63
C ARG A 20 2.17 -0.98 11.85
N ALA A 21 2.72 -1.41 10.72
CA ALA A 21 2.16 -2.48 9.92
C ALA A 21 3.23 -3.53 9.68
N SER A 22 2.84 -4.81 9.77
CA SER A 22 3.76 -5.92 9.51
C SER A 22 4.01 -6.08 8.01
N ARG A 23 5.05 -6.85 7.67
CA ARG A 23 5.31 -7.18 6.26
C ARG A 23 4.11 -7.88 5.64
N ALA A 24 3.49 -8.80 6.38
CA ALA A 24 2.34 -9.54 5.87
C ALA A 24 1.18 -8.61 5.55
N GLU A 25 0.88 -7.65 6.44
CA GLU A 25 -0.20 -6.70 6.21
C GLU A 25 0.04 -5.89 4.94
N PHE A 26 1.26 -5.35 4.78
CA PHE A 26 1.59 -4.50 3.64
C PHE A 26 1.55 -5.30 2.33
N TRP A 27 2.26 -6.43 2.28
CA TRP A 27 2.43 -7.16 1.02
C TRP A 27 1.15 -7.86 0.57
N TRP A 28 0.31 -8.37 1.50
CA TRP A 28 -0.99 -8.92 1.13
C TRP A 28 -1.90 -7.84 0.56
N PHE A 29 -1.88 -6.64 1.16
CA PHE A 29 -2.68 -5.54 0.65
C PHE A 29 -2.16 -5.07 -0.71
N PHE A 30 -0.85 -5.00 -0.87
CA PHE A 30 -0.22 -4.66 -2.15
C PHE A 30 -0.66 -5.63 -3.23
N LEU A 31 -0.66 -6.93 -2.94
CA LEU A 31 -1.12 -7.96 -3.87
C LEU A 31 -2.60 -7.75 -4.23
N PHE A 32 -3.43 -7.46 -3.23
CA PHE A 32 -4.85 -7.21 -3.45
C PHE A 32 -5.07 -6.02 -4.37
N VAL A 33 -4.41 -4.89 -4.11
CA VAL A 33 -4.56 -3.67 -4.92
C VAL A 33 -4.07 -3.92 -6.35
N THR A 34 -2.92 -4.57 -6.50
CA THR A 34 -2.37 -4.90 -7.82
C THR A 34 -3.32 -5.79 -8.60
N GLY A 35 -3.91 -6.80 -7.95
CA GLY A 35 -4.88 -7.68 -8.58
C GLY A 35 -6.14 -6.95 -8.99
N CYS A 36 -6.65 -6.06 -8.13
CA CYS A 36 -7.84 -5.27 -8.46
C CYS A 36 -7.59 -4.34 -9.64
N GLU A 37 -6.43 -3.69 -9.68
CA GLU A 37 -6.07 -2.81 -10.78
C GLU A 37 -5.95 -3.58 -12.09
N PHE A 38 -5.35 -4.77 -12.05
CA PHE A 38 -5.24 -5.61 -13.23
C PHE A 38 -6.63 -6.01 -13.75
N ILE A 39 -7.53 -6.42 -12.86
CA ILE A 39 -8.89 -6.82 -13.25
C ILE A 39 -9.62 -5.62 -13.84
N ALA A 40 -9.50 -4.45 -13.23
CA ALA A 40 -10.15 -3.23 -13.72
C ALA A 40 -9.63 -2.84 -15.10
N ASP A 41 -8.33 -2.98 -15.33
CA ASP A 41 -7.71 -2.64 -16.60
C ASP A 41 -8.19 -3.60 -17.71
N VAL A 42 -8.27 -4.90 -17.42
CA VAL A 42 -8.79 -5.88 -18.36
C VAL A 42 -10.26 -5.59 -18.68
N TRP A 43 -11.05 -5.24 -17.67
CA TRP A 43 -12.46 -4.94 -17.86
C TRP A 43 -12.63 -3.70 -18.76
N ASP A 44 -11.87 -2.65 -18.50
CA ASP A 44 -11.94 -1.45 -19.33
C ASP A 44 -11.56 -1.75 -20.78
N TYR A 45 -10.57 -2.61 -20.99
CA TYR A 45 -10.19 -3.05 -22.33
C TYR A 45 -11.32 -3.78 -23.03
N VAL A 46 -11.97 -4.70 -22.31
CA VAL A 46 -13.05 -5.55 -22.86
C VAL A 46 -14.25 -4.70 -23.28
N ILE A 47 -14.61 -3.70 -22.50
CA ILE A 47 -15.77 -2.83 -22.82
C ILE A 47 -15.39 -1.65 -23.72
N GLY A 48 -14.12 -1.52 -24.10
CA GLY A 48 -13.67 -0.48 -25.01
C GLY A 48 -13.41 0.87 -24.37
N GLU A 49 -13.28 0.94 -23.07
CA GLU A 49 -13.06 2.17 -22.31
C GLU A 49 -11.58 2.43 -22.03
N THR A 50 -10.72 2.03 -22.99
CA THR A 50 -9.28 2.04 -22.79
C THR A 50 -8.66 3.44 -22.59
N GLU A 51 -9.27 4.46 -23.21
CA GLU A 51 -8.74 5.82 -23.13
C GLU A 51 -9.01 6.47 -21.79
N ASN A 52 -10.21 6.27 -21.26
CA ASN A 52 -10.63 6.90 -20.00
C ASN A 52 -10.31 6.06 -18.78
N GLY A 53 -10.28 4.71 -18.92
CA GLY A 53 -9.96 3.83 -17.81
C GLY A 53 -10.86 4.01 -16.61
N PHE A 54 -12.19 4.02 -16.82
CA PHE A 54 -13.16 4.38 -15.79
C PHE A 54 -13.00 3.51 -14.53
N PHE A 55 -12.94 2.18 -14.72
CA PHE A 55 -12.83 1.27 -13.59
C PHE A 55 -11.48 1.34 -12.89
N ILE A 56 -10.40 1.55 -13.65
CA ILE A 56 -9.07 1.69 -13.06
C ILE A 56 -9.00 2.96 -12.19
N TRP A 57 -9.64 4.04 -12.61
CA TRP A 57 -9.69 5.27 -11.82
C TRP A 57 -10.46 5.06 -10.51
N ILE A 58 -11.60 4.37 -10.57
CA ILE A 58 -12.38 4.08 -9.37
C ILE A 58 -11.56 3.26 -8.37
N ILE A 59 -10.92 2.19 -8.84
CA ILE A 59 -10.11 1.32 -7.99
C ILE A 59 -8.93 2.09 -7.40
N THR A 60 -8.25 2.90 -8.23
CA THR A 60 -7.10 3.69 -7.77
C THR A 60 -7.51 4.66 -6.68
N LEU A 61 -8.61 5.39 -6.86
CA LEU A 61 -9.08 6.34 -5.86
C LEU A 61 -9.54 5.63 -4.58
N ALA A 62 -10.23 4.50 -4.73
CA ALA A 62 -10.74 3.76 -3.56
C ALA A 62 -9.61 3.16 -2.72
N THR A 63 -8.48 2.82 -3.33
CA THR A 63 -7.36 2.18 -2.63
C THR A 63 -6.22 3.14 -2.31
N LEU A 64 -6.29 4.39 -2.79
CA LEU A 64 -5.18 5.35 -2.63
C LEU A 64 -4.89 5.63 -1.16
N VAL A 65 -5.89 6.02 -0.40
CA VAL A 65 -5.69 6.37 1.02
C VAL A 65 -5.29 5.14 1.84
N PRO A 66 -5.95 3.98 1.72
CA PRO A 66 -5.49 2.78 2.44
C PRO A 66 -4.07 2.38 2.08
N SER A 67 -3.67 2.52 0.80
CA SER A 67 -2.32 2.17 0.37
C SER A 67 -1.27 3.08 1.00
N ILE A 68 -1.52 4.38 1.03
CA ILE A 68 -0.61 5.34 1.67
C ILE A 68 -0.55 5.06 3.17
N SER A 69 -1.69 4.80 3.78
CA SER A 69 -1.78 4.52 5.21
C SER A 69 -0.97 3.29 5.61
N VAL A 70 -1.16 2.16 4.91
CA VAL A 70 -0.42 0.95 5.24
C VAL A 70 1.07 1.11 4.93
N GLY A 71 1.42 1.85 3.88
CA GLY A 71 2.80 2.15 3.56
C GLY A 71 3.47 2.98 4.65
N ALA A 72 2.79 4.00 5.17
CA ALA A 72 3.29 4.80 6.29
C ALA A 72 3.49 3.94 7.53
N ARG A 73 2.50 3.10 7.86
CA ARG A 73 2.61 2.21 9.02
C ARG A 73 3.72 1.18 8.83
N ARG A 74 3.97 0.74 7.60
CA ARG A 74 5.07 -0.17 7.32
C ARG A 74 6.43 0.49 7.52
N LEU A 75 6.57 1.75 7.09
CA LEU A 75 7.79 2.50 7.34
C LEU A 75 8.00 2.74 8.84
N HIS A 76 6.92 2.98 9.58
CA HIS A 76 7.00 3.10 11.03
C HIS A 76 7.52 1.81 11.66
N ASP A 77 7.14 0.66 11.13
CA ASP A 77 7.59 -0.63 11.66
C ASP A 77 9.11 -0.82 11.53
N VAL A 78 9.72 -0.19 10.52
CA VAL A 78 11.18 -0.21 10.36
C VAL A 78 11.85 1.07 10.92
N GLY A 79 11.12 1.85 11.71
CA GLY A 79 11.65 3.04 12.39
C GLY A 79 11.80 4.26 11.51
N LYS A 80 11.08 4.33 10.40
CA LYS A 80 11.15 5.45 9.45
C LYS A 80 9.85 6.23 9.44
N SER A 81 9.94 7.54 9.16
CA SER A 81 8.75 8.37 9.01
C SER A 81 7.98 7.99 7.74
N GLY A 82 6.65 8.04 7.80
CA GLY A 82 5.80 7.81 6.64
C GLY A 82 6.05 8.79 5.50
N TRP A 83 6.59 9.97 5.80
CA TRP A 83 6.91 10.96 4.77
C TRP A 83 7.99 10.48 3.79
N TYR A 84 8.77 9.45 4.16
CA TYR A 84 9.73 8.86 3.23
C TYR A 84 9.06 8.27 1.98
N GLN A 85 7.75 8.06 2.00
CA GLN A 85 7.03 7.62 0.80
C GLN A 85 7.12 8.62 -0.35
N LEU A 86 7.42 9.89 -0.05
CA LEU A 86 7.64 10.89 -1.11
C LEU A 86 8.83 10.53 -1.98
N LEU A 87 9.72 9.67 -1.51
CA LEU A 87 10.82 9.15 -2.34
C LEU A 87 10.32 8.38 -3.56
N ALA A 88 9.08 7.89 -3.52
CA ALA A 88 8.50 7.19 -4.66
C ALA A 88 8.30 8.12 -5.87
N LEU A 89 8.35 9.44 -5.65
CA LEU A 89 8.27 10.41 -6.75
C LEU A 89 9.55 10.43 -7.59
N THR A 90 10.63 9.79 -7.12
CA THR A 90 11.87 9.65 -7.87
C THR A 90 12.16 8.19 -8.10
N ILE A 91 12.76 7.86 -9.24
CA ILE A 91 13.10 6.48 -9.57
C ILE A 91 14.15 5.94 -8.60
N ILE A 92 15.15 6.76 -8.28
CA ILE A 92 16.23 6.37 -7.36
C ILE A 92 15.66 6.11 -5.96
N GLY A 93 14.68 6.92 -5.53
CA GLY A 93 14.06 6.78 -4.22
C GLY A 93 13.25 5.50 -4.05
N LEU A 94 12.85 4.84 -5.15
CA LEU A 94 12.11 3.57 -5.06
C LEU A 94 12.98 2.46 -4.48
N ILE A 95 14.28 2.52 -4.66
CA ILE A 95 15.19 1.47 -4.17
C ILE A 95 15.17 1.36 -2.65
N PRO A 96 15.43 2.45 -1.88
CA PRO A 96 15.34 2.35 -0.42
C PRO A 96 13.93 2.08 0.07
N LEU A 97 12.89 2.60 -0.59
CA LEU A 97 11.51 2.33 -0.19
C LEU A 97 11.19 0.85 -0.30
N PHE A 98 11.54 0.22 -1.42
CA PHE A 98 11.30 -1.21 -1.60
C PHE A 98 12.03 -2.01 -0.53
N PHE A 99 13.28 -1.65 -0.26
CA PHE A 99 14.08 -2.30 0.77
C PHE A 99 13.40 -2.19 2.14
N TRP A 100 12.94 -1.00 2.52
CA TRP A 100 12.29 -0.80 3.80
C TRP A 100 10.96 -1.56 3.91
N TYR A 101 10.17 -1.59 2.84
CA TYR A 101 8.92 -2.33 2.85
C TYR A 101 9.13 -3.82 3.05
N ALA A 102 10.22 -4.35 2.53
CA ALA A 102 10.55 -5.77 2.61
C ALA A 102 11.37 -6.14 3.86
N SER A 103 11.88 -5.15 4.59
CA SER A 103 12.72 -5.38 5.76
C SER A 103 11.92 -5.92 6.94
N ILE A 104 12.62 -6.63 7.84
CA ILE A 104 12.03 -7.00 9.12
C ILE A 104 11.87 -5.75 9.96
N GLY A 105 10.67 -5.57 10.55
CA GLY A 105 10.42 -4.43 11.41
C GLY A 105 11.23 -4.49 12.70
N GLU A 106 11.26 -3.36 13.42
CA GLU A 106 11.91 -3.32 14.72
C GLU A 106 11.17 -4.21 15.70
N LYS A 107 11.91 -5.05 16.43
CA LYS A 107 11.32 -6.04 17.34
C LYS A 107 10.92 -5.43 18.67
N LYS A 108 11.42 -4.24 18.99
CA LYS A 108 11.12 -3.51 20.21
C LYS A 108 10.27 -2.29 19.89
N GLU A 109 9.74 -1.67 20.92
CA GLU A 109 9.02 -0.42 20.77
C GLU A 109 9.89 0.64 20.11
N ASN A 110 9.28 1.46 19.28
CA ASN A 110 9.94 2.63 18.71
C ASN A 110 8.98 3.82 18.82
N LYS A 111 9.42 4.98 18.34
CA LYS A 111 8.67 6.23 18.49
C LYS A 111 7.32 6.26 17.76
N PHE A 112 7.04 5.26 16.93
CA PHE A 112 5.80 5.21 16.15
C PHE A 112 4.75 4.27 16.72
N ASP A 113 5.06 3.61 17.84
CA ASP A 113 4.11 2.66 18.45
C ASP A 113 2.83 3.31 18.97
#